data_5c853b3e3ea0ca03101bd1aae3d8a33c
#
_entry.id   5c853b3e3ea0ca03101bd1aae3d8a33c
#
_cell.length_a   1.000
_cell.length_b   1.000
_cell.length_c   1.000
_cell.angle_alpha   90.00
_cell.angle_beta   90.00
_cell.angle_gamma   90.00
#
_symmetry.space_group_name_H-M   'P 1'
#
loop_
_entity.id
_entity.type
_entity.pdbx_description
1 polymer ?
#
loop_
_entity_poly.entity_id
_entity_poly.type
_entity_poly.pdbx_seq_one_letter_code
_entity_poly.pdbx_strand_id
1 'polypeptide(L)'
;VITMTRVLDYFSALVAEDDGLPLTEAALSLAQDAYPDLDLQAVLAEIDELTLRVKRRIPDDADIQQRVGILNRYFFRELGFAANVNDYYDPDNSHLNMVLKRRRGIPISLAVLYLEMASQVDIPVRGVAFPGHFLLRITLPEGDAMIDPTTGHPLTEAEMVEMLEPYVAKAGESVSRALRMLLQPATRREIIARMLRNLKATYLQTERWQRMLAVQQRLVILLPDSIEEVRDRGFAYARLDYLRPALEDLERYLGDRPDAEDATVVESQLHELRQRTQHNDRD
;
A
#
# COMPACT_ATOMS: atom_id res chain seq x y z
N VAL A 1 5.39 19.67 -14.68
CA VAL A 1 3.98 19.96 -14.32
C VAL A 1 3.04 19.12 -15.18
N ILE A 2 3.11 19.15 -16.52
CA ILE A 2 2.18 18.40 -17.41
C ILE A 2 2.28 16.88 -17.21
N THR A 3 3.47 16.32 -16.98
CA THR A 3 3.67 14.88 -16.74
C THR A 3 3.06 14.42 -15.44
N MET A 4 3.21 15.20 -14.35
CA MET A 4 2.69 14.86 -13.04
C MET A 4 1.14 14.88 -13.02
N THR A 5 0.51 15.85 -13.68
CA THR A 5 -0.95 15.90 -13.82
C THR A 5 -1.49 14.64 -14.49
N ARG A 6 -0.86 14.20 -15.61
CA ARG A 6 -1.27 12.97 -16.32
C ARG A 6 -1.17 11.70 -15.45
N VAL A 7 -0.14 11.60 -14.61
CA VAL A 7 0.06 10.44 -13.72
C VAL A 7 -1.02 10.40 -12.63
N LEU A 8 -1.38 11.56 -12.06
CA LEU A 8 -2.45 11.65 -11.06
C LEU A 8 -3.84 11.42 -11.69
N ASP A 9 -4.10 11.94 -12.89
CA ASP A 9 -5.35 11.71 -13.62
C ASP A 9 -5.52 10.22 -13.93
N TYR A 10 -4.45 9.55 -14.36
CA TYR A 10 -4.44 8.12 -14.60
C TYR A 10 -4.73 7.33 -13.30
N PHE A 11 -4.03 7.64 -12.22
CA PHE A 11 -4.30 7.01 -10.91
C PHE A 11 -5.74 7.24 -10.45
N SER A 12 -6.25 8.47 -10.59
CA SER A 12 -7.64 8.81 -10.25
C SER A 12 -8.64 7.96 -11.02
N ALA A 13 -8.41 7.73 -12.31
CA ALA A 13 -9.26 6.89 -13.13
C ALA A 13 -9.23 5.42 -12.69
N LEU A 14 -8.05 4.88 -12.29
CA LEU A 14 -7.92 3.50 -11.81
C LEU A 14 -8.66 3.24 -10.50
N VAL A 15 -8.76 4.26 -9.63
CA VAL A 15 -9.34 4.13 -8.28
C VAL A 15 -10.71 4.79 -8.15
N ALA A 16 -11.32 5.21 -9.25
CA ALA A 16 -12.60 5.93 -9.26
C ALA A 16 -13.74 5.13 -8.61
N GLU A 17 -13.76 3.82 -8.85
CA GLU A 17 -14.78 2.90 -8.35
C GLU A 17 -14.13 1.75 -7.57
N ASP A 18 -14.82 1.23 -6.55
CA ASP A 18 -14.36 0.05 -5.80
C ASP A 18 -14.57 -1.25 -6.57
N ASP A 19 -15.71 -1.33 -7.26
CA ASP A 19 -16.02 -2.46 -8.12
C ASP A 19 -15.09 -2.48 -9.34
N GLY A 20 -14.29 -3.56 -9.41
CA GLY A 20 -13.37 -3.73 -10.54
C GLY A 20 -12.05 -2.95 -10.42
N LEU A 21 -11.73 -2.28 -9.30
CA LEU A 21 -10.43 -1.61 -9.10
C LEU A 21 -9.29 -2.57 -9.49
N PRO A 22 -8.47 -2.23 -10.52
CA PRO A 22 -7.38 -3.09 -11.00
C PRO A 22 -6.19 -3.00 -10.04
N LEU A 23 -6.18 -3.87 -9.01
CA LEU A 23 -5.23 -3.78 -7.89
C LEU A 23 -3.77 -3.72 -8.34
N THR A 24 -3.35 -4.62 -9.22
CA THR A 24 -1.94 -4.71 -9.66
C THR A 24 -1.54 -3.50 -10.48
N GLU A 25 -2.40 -3.02 -11.38
CA GLU A 25 -2.13 -1.84 -12.20
C GLU A 25 -2.13 -0.56 -11.34
N ALA A 26 -3.06 -0.40 -10.41
CA ALA A 26 -3.07 0.70 -9.45
C ALA A 26 -1.81 0.70 -8.58
N ALA A 27 -1.38 -0.46 -8.08
CA ALA A 27 -0.16 -0.62 -7.30
C ALA A 27 1.11 -0.33 -8.11
N LEU A 28 1.17 -0.75 -9.39
CA LEU A 28 2.26 -0.42 -10.30
C LEU A 28 2.35 1.09 -10.59
N SER A 29 1.20 1.76 -10.72
CA SER A 29 1.16 3.20 -11.00
C SER A 29 1.82 4.04 -9.91
N LEU A 30 1.93 3.53 -8.67
CA LEU A 30 2.61 4.20 -7.57
C LEU A 30 4.12 4.41 -7.83
N ALA A 31 4.70 3.59 -8.71
CA ALA A 31 6.11 3.71 -9.07
C ALA A 31 6.38 4.83 -10.10
N GLN A 32 5.36 5.35 -10.80
CA GLN A 32 5.56 6.32 -11.89
C GLN A 32 6.22 7.64 -11.44
N ASP A 33 6.06 8.04 -10.17
CA ASP A 33 6.77 9.23 -9.65
C ASP A 33 8.26 8.98 -9.51
N ALA A 34 8.66 7.76 -9.13
CA ALA A 34 10.07 7.40 -9.00
C ALA A 34 10.69 7.02 -10.36
N TYR A 35 9.89 6.46 -11.24
CA TYR A 35 10.27 5.93 -12.56
C TYR A 35 9.36 6.52 -13.65
N PRO A 36 9.59 7.78 -14.09
CA PRO A 36 8.70 8.47 -15.04
C PRO A 36 8.57 7.78 -16.41
N ASP A 37 9.58 7.04 -16.83
CA ASP A 37 9.61 6.31 -18.10
C ASP A 37 9.10 4.86 -17.97
N LEU A 38 8.48 4.50 -16.83
CA LEU A 38 7.98 3.16 -16.57
C LEU A 38 6.82 2.81 -17.52
N ASP A 39 7.03 1.80 -18.34
CA ASP A 39 5.98 1.19 -19.14
C ASP A 39 5.20 0.18 -18.28
N LEU A 40 4.03 0.60 -17.79
CA LEU A 40 3.18 -0.22 -16.93
C LEU A 40 2.69 -1.47 -17.66
N GLN A 41 2.37 -1.35 -18.97
CA GLN A 41 1.85 -2.47 -19.75
C GLN A 41 2.92 -3.54 -19.96
N ALA A 42 4.18 -3.13 -20.17
CA ALA A 42 5.29 -4.08 -20.25
C ALA A 42 5.50 -4.85 -18.93
N VAL A 43 5.34 -4.19 -17.78
CA VAL A 43 5.46 -4.85 -16.46
C VAL A 43 4.27 -5.80 -16.21
N LEU A 44 3.05 -5.39 -16.54
CA LEU A 44 1.88 -6.27 -16.46
C LEU A 44 2.04 -7.51 -17.34
N ALA A 45 2.52 -7.33 -18.58
CA ALA A 45 2.80 -8.45 -19.49
C ALA A 45 3.88 -9.40 -18.94
N GLU A 46 4.91 -8.89 -18.22
CA GLU A 46 5.90 -9.73 -17.54
C GLU A 46 5.25 -10.58 -16.44
N ILE A 47 4.34 -9.99 -15.64
CA ILE A 47 3.62 -10.74 -14.60
C ILE A 47 2.75 -11.82 -15.23
N ASP A 48 2.04 -11.51 -16.32
CA ASP A 48 1.20 -12.46 -17.06
C ASP A 48 2.05 -13.62 -17.63
N GLU A 49 3.22 -13.33 -18.18
CA GLU A 49 4.12 -14.37 -18.69
C GLU A 49 4.62 -15.31 -17.57
N LEU A 50 5.00 -14.75 -16.42
CA LEU A 50 5.38 -15.55 -15.24
C LEU A 50 4.22 -16.43 -14.78
N THR A 51 3.01 -15.87 -14.75
CA THR A 51 1.79 -16.60 -14.36
C THR A 51 1.46 -17.70 -15.36
N LEU A 52 1.60 -17.43 -16.66
CA LEU A 52 1.37 -18.44 -17.69
C LEU A 52 2.34 -19.63 -17.55
N ARG A 53 3.59 -19.40 -17.13
CA ARG A 53 4.58 -20.46 -16.89
C ARG A 53 4.16 -21.37 -15.73
N VAL A 54 3.62 -20.84 -14.63
CA VAL A 54 3.11 -21.66 -13.53
C VAL A 54 1.80 -22.33 -13.90
N LYS A 55 0.90 -21.66 -14.62
CA LYS A 55 -0.38 -22.22 -15.08
C LYS A 55 -0.20 -23.49 -15.89
N ARG A 56 0.81 -23.54 -16.78
CA ARG A 56 1.14 -24.73 -17.58
C ARG A 56 1.63 -25.94 -16.76
N ARG A 57 1.98 -25.75 -15.48
CA ARG A 57 2.45 -26.81 -14.58
C ARG A 57 1.33 -27.35 -13.68
N ILE A 58 0.19 -26.67 -13.66
CA ILE A 58 -0.96 -27.07 -12.86
C ILE A 58 -1.77 -28.06 -13.69
N PRO A 59 -1.95 -29.31 -13.22
CA PRO A 59 -2.84 -30.26 -13.87
C PRO A 59 -4.29 -29.74 -13.93
N ASP A 60 -5.04 -30.10 -14.96
CA ASP A 60 -6.42 -29.66 -15.14
C ASP A 60 -7.34 -30.12 -14.00
N ASP A 61 -7.06 -31.28 -13.41
CA ASP A 61 -7.77 -31.88 -12.29
C ASP A 61 -7.19 -31.51 -10.91
N ALA A 62 -6.22 -30.60 -10.84
CA ALA A 62 -5.60 -30.18 -9.59
C ALA A 62 -6.61 -29.50 -8.67
N ASP A 63 -6.69 -29.97 -7.43
CA ASP A 63 -7.43 -29.29 -6.37
C ASP A 63 -6.75 -27.99 -5.91
N ILE A 64 -7.43 -27.23 -5.05
CA ILE A 64 -6.92 -25.93 -4.58
C ILE A 64 -5.62 -26.09 -3.80
N GLN A 65 -5.46 -27.12 -2.98
CA GLN A 65 -4.23 -27.34 -2.20
C GLN A 65 -3.05 -27.64 -3.12
N GLN A 66 -3.25 -28.44 -4.15
CA GLN A 66 -2.24 -28.74 -5.17
C GLN A 66 -1.84 -27.47 -5.94
N ARG A 67 -2.82 -26.65 -6.37
CA ARG A 67 -2.58 -25.36 -7.03
C ARG A 67 -1.75 -24.42 -6.15
N VAL A 68 -2.12 -24.29 -4.87
CA VAL A 68 -1.38 -23.49 -3.87
C VAL A 68 0.04 -24.01 -3.70
N GLY A 69 0.23 -25.33 -3.57
CA GLY A 69 1.55 -25.94 -3.44
C GLY A 69 2.45 -25.68 -4.65
N ILE A 70 1.89 -25.74 -5.88
CA ILE A 70 2.61 -25.45 -7.12
C ILE A 70 2.98 -23.96 -7.20
N LEU A 71 2.02 -23.06 -6.92
CA LEU A 71 2.26 -21.61 -6.92
C LEU A 71 3.30 -21.22 -5.85
N ASN A 72 3.20 -21.73 -4.63
CA ASN A 72 4.16 -21.45 -3.55
C ASN A 72 5.58 -21.88 -3.93
N ARG A 73 5.74 -23.08 -4.47
CA ARG A 73 7.05 -23.55 -4.94
C ARG A 73 7.59 -22.63 -6.03
N TYR A 74 6.77 -22.27 -7.00
CA TYR A 74 7.16 -21.39 -8.09
C TYR A 74 7.53 -19.99 -7.59
N PHE A 75 6.66 -19.35 -6.81
CA PHE A 75 6.84 -17.98 -6.34
C PHE A 75 8.05 -17.84 -5.40
N PHE A 76 8.09 -18.64 -4.34
CA PHE A 76 9.10 -18.47 -3.28
C PHE A 76 10.42 -19.19 -3.57
N ARG A 77 10.40 -20.34 -4.23
CA ARG A 77 11.63 -21.12 -4.43
C ARG A 77 12.24 -20.95 -5.81
N GLU A 78 11.45 -20.96 -6.88
CA GLU A 78 11.99 -20.86 -8.23
C GLU A 78 12.20 -19.41 -8.65
N LEU A 79 11.21 -18.51 -8.48
CA LEU A 79 11.36 -17.08 -8.72
C LEU A 79 12.15 -16.39 -7.61
N GLY A 80 12.18 -16.95 -6.40
CA GLY A 80 12.95 -16.47 -5.28
C GLY A 80 12.43 -15.20 -4.63
N PHE A 81 11.12 -14.92 -4.71
CA PHE A 81 10.53 -13.79 -4.01
C PHE A 81 10.65 -13.94 -2.49
N ALA A 82 11.15 -12.90 -1.83
CA ALA A 82 11.35 -12.87 -0.38
C ALA A 82 11.37 -11.43 0.16
N ALA A 83 11.31 -11.31 1.48
CA ALA A 83 11.50 -10.02 2.14
C ALA A 83 12.90 -9.45 1.91
N ASN A 84 13.02 -8.12 1.80
CA ASN A 84 14.30 -7.44 1.84
C ASN A 84 14.70 -7.16 3.30
N VAL A 85 15.38 -8.09 3.92
CA VAL A 85 15.80 -7.99 5.34
C VAL A 85 17.01 -7.08 5.55
N ASN A 86 17.79 -6.82 4.49
CA ASN A 86 19.02 -6.03 4.58
C ASN A 86 18.80 -4.51 4.48
N ASP A 87 17.74 -4.11 3.78
CA ASP A 87 17.37 -2.70 3.60
C ASP A 87 15.85 -2.55 3.61
N TYR A 88 15.29 -2.56 4.81
CA TYR A 88 13.85 -2.48 5.03
C TYR A 88 13.23 -1.17 4.55
N TYR A 89 13.97 -0.06 4.67
CA TYR A 89 13.50 1.29 4.33
C TYR A 89 13.78 1.71 2.88
N ASP A 90 14.28 0.81 2.04
CA ASP A 90 14.40 1.09 0.61
C ASP A 90 12.98 1.23 0.01
N PRO A 91 12.60 2.40 -0.56
CA PRO A 91 11.28 2.60 -1.18
C PRO A 91 11.00 1.62 -2.34
N ASP A 92 12.05 1.07 -2.96
CA ASP A 92 11.92 0.07 -4.02
C ASP A 92 11.33 -1.26 -3.54
N ASN A 93 11.31 -1.50 -2.22
CA ASN A 93 10.58 -2.63 -1.64
C ASN A 93 9.06 -2.50 -1.80
N SER A 94 8.55 -1.28 -2.04
CA SER A 94 7.13 -0.98 -2.26
C SER A 94 6.78 -0.78 -3.74
N HIS A 95 7.76 -0.52 -4.61
CA HIS A 95 7.55 -0.34 -6.04
C HIS A 95 7.53 -1.68 -6.77
N LEU A 96 6.35 -2.11 -7.27
CA LEU A 96 6.16 -3.45 -7.83
C LEU A 96 7.09 -3.79 -9.01
N ASN A 97 7.43 -2.81 -9.85
CA ASN A 97 8.41 -2.97 -10.93
C ASN A 97 9.80 -3.37 -10.37
N MET A 98 10.21 -2.78 -9.25
CA MET A 98 11.50 -3.10 -8.62
C MET A 98 11.42 -4.39 -7.83
N VAL A 99 10.30 -4.65 -7.15
CA VAL A 99 10.05 -5.94 -6.47
C VAL A 99 10.10 -7.08 -7.49
N LEU A 100 9.46 -6.91 -8.64
CA LEU A 100 9.49 -7.88 -9.73
C LEU A 100 10.93 -8.13 -10.24
N LYS A 101 11.69 -7.05 -10.46
CA LYS A 101 13.08 -7.12 -10.95
C LYS A 101 14.05 -7.73 -9.93
N ARG A 102 13.95 -7.30 -8.66
CA ARG A 102 14.89 -7.70 -7.59
C ARG A 102 14.50 -8.97 -6.86
N ARG A 103 13.24 -9.41 -7.02
CA ARG A 103 12.63 -10.51 -6.23
C ARG A 103 12.67 -10.25 -4.72
N ARG A 104 12.68 -8.98 -4.33
CA ARG A 104 12.73 -8.52 -2.94
C ARG A 104 11.70 -7.43 -2.73
N GLY A 105 10.96 -7.51 -1.61
CA GLY A 105 9.91 -6.55 -1.28
C GLY A 105 9.56 -6.56 0.20
N ILE A 106 8.53 -5.80 0.55
CA ILE A 106 7.85 -5.86 1.86
C ILE A 106 6.62 -6.80 1.76
N PRO A 107 6.06 -7.24 2.90
CA PRO A 107 4.95 -8.19 2.89
C PRO A 107 3.82 -7.83 1.93
N ILE A 108 3.36 -6.57 1.93
CA ILE A 108 2.23 -6.13 1.09
C ILE A 108 2.56 -6.11 -0.41
N SER A 109 3.76 -5.70 -0.81
CA SER A 109 4.14 -5.68 -2.22
C SER A 109 4.30 -7.09 -2.80
N LEU A 110 4.85 -8.02 -2.01
CA LEU A 110 4.91 -9.43 -2.35
C LEU A 110 3.52 -10.06 -2.42
N ALA A 111 2.63 -9.69 -1.47
CA ALA A 111 1.25 -10.13 -1.46
C ALA A 111 0.49 -9.70 -2.71
N VAL A 112 0.64 -8.45 -3.19
CA VAL A 112 -0.04 -7.98 -4.41
C VAL A 112 0.37 -8.80 -5.62
N LEU A 113 1.66 -9.10 -5.80
CA LEU A 113 2.12 -9.98 -6.88
C LEU A 113 1.59 -11.40 -6.74
N TYR A 114 1.58 -11.94 -5.52
CA TYR A 114 1.02 -13.26 -5.26
C TYR A 114 -0.49 -13.32 -5.55
N LEU A 115 -1.25 -12.29 -5.12
CA LEU A 115 -2.69 -12.17 -5.36
C LEU A 115 -3.00 -12.17 -6.87
N GLU A 116 -2.23 -11.43 -7.66
CA GLU A 116 -2.39 -11.39 -9.12
C GLU A 116 -2.18 -12.77 -9.73
N MET A 117 -1.04 -13.40 -9.43
CA MET A 117 -0.72 -14.72 -9.97
C MET A 117 -1.72 -15.79 -9.52
N ALA A 118 -2.14 -15.75 -8.25
CA ALA A 118 -3.12 -16.68 -7.69
C ALA A 118 -4.50 -16.55 -8.35
N SER A 119 -4.94 -15.31 -8.63
CA SER A 119 -6.22 -15.09 -9.29
C SER A 119 -6.27 -15.68 -10.70
N GLN A 120 -5.16 -15.59 -11.45
CA GLN A 120 -5.05 -16.12 -12.81
C GLN A 120 -4.95 -17.65 -12.88
N VAL A 121 -4.70 -18.31 -11.76
CA VAL A 121 -4.66 -19.78 -11.64
C VAL A 121 -5.80 -20.33 -10.76
N ASP A 122 -6.87 -19.55 -10.59
CA ASP A 122 -8.10 -19.92 -9.90
C ASP A 122 -7.88 -20.35 -8.43
N ILE A 123 -7.00 -19.67 -7.71
CA ILE A 123 -6.83 -19.84 -6.27
C ILE A 123 -7.61 -18.74 -5.55
N PRO A 124 -8.60 -19.08 -4.69
CA PRO A 124 -9.37 -18.11 -3.93
C PRO A 124 -8.54 -17.57 -2.77
N VAL A 125 -7.81 -16.47 -3.01
CA VAL A 125 -6.95 -15.80 -2.03
C VAL A 125 -7.36 -14.34 -1.85
N ARG A 126 -7.22 -13.85 -0.61
CA ARG A 126 -7.50 -12.46 -0.22
C ARG A 126 -6.34 -11.90 0.60
N GLY A 127 -6.10 -10.61 0.49
CA GLY A 127 -5.16 -9.91 1.36
C GLY A 127 -5.80 -9.60 2.71
N VAL A 128 -4.99 -9.64 3.77
CA VAL A 128 -5.39 -9.28 5.14
C VAL A 128 -4.44 -8.23 5.69
N ALA A 129 -4.99 -7.06 6.03
CA ALA A 129 -4.22 -5.95 6.59
C ALA A 129 -3.95 -6.17 8.09
N PHE A 130 -2.97 -7.01 8.39
CA PHE A 130 -2.60 -7.35 9.76
C PHE A 130 -1.72 -6.25 10.40
N PRO A 131 -1.83 -5.96 11.71
CA PRO A 131 -0.98 -5.00 12.39
C PRO A 131 0.50 -5.33 12.24
N GLY A 132 1.32 -4.34 11.82
CA GLY A 132 2.75 -4.52 11.58
C GLY A 132 3.12 -5.46 10.43
N HIS A 133 2.15 -6.17 9.84
CA HIS A 133 2.38 -7.15 8.79
C HIS A 133 1.24 -7.13 7.74
N PHE A 134 1.40 -7.91 6.67
CA PHE A 134 0.34 -8.17 5.70
C PHE A 134 0.29 -9.68 5.46
N LEU A 135 -0.92 -10.28 5.45
CA LEU A 135 -1.08 -11.72 5.31
C LEU A 135 -1.91 -12.06 4.07
N LEU A 136 -1.83 -13.32 3.64
CA LEU A 136 -2.68 -13.89 2.60
C LEU A 136 -3.62 -14.90 3.26
N ARG A 137 -4.92 -14.76 3.00
CA ARG A 137 -5.97 -15.71 3.41
C ARG A 137 -6.39 -16.52 2.20
N ILE A 138 -6.17 -17.82 2.24
CA ILE A 138 -6.57 -18.76 1.20
C ILE A 138 -7.78 -19.56 1.69
N THR A 139 -8.84 -19.59 0.91
CA THR A 139 -10.03 -20.39 1.22
C THR A 139 -9.84 -21.81 0.67
N LEU A 140 -9.80 -22.78 1.58
CA LEU A 140 -9.69 -24.20 1.29
C LEU A 140 -11.01 -24.91 1.67
N PRO A 141 -11.28 -26.12 1.14
CA PRO A 141 -12.49 -26.87 1.48
C PRO A 141 -12.65 -27.16 2.97
N GLU A 142 -11.55 -27.37 3.70
CA GLU A 142 -11.49 -27.66 5.11
C GLU A 142 -11.45 -26.40 6.02
N GLY A 143 -11.38 -25.21 5.46
CA GLY A 143 -11.29 -23.95 6.17
C GLY A 143 -10.20 -23.04 5.62
N ASP A 144 -10.13 -21.80 6.13
CA ASP A 144 -9.16 -20.81 5.66
C ASP A 144 -7.75 -21.08 6.20
N ALA A 145 -6.76 -20.93 5.34
CA ALA A 145 -5.34 -20.94 5.69
C ALA A 145 -4.77 -19.52 5.61
N MET A 146 -4.00 -19.13 6.62
CA MET A 146 -3.26 -17.87 6.63
C MET A 146 -1.82 -18.12 6.23
N ILE A 147 -1.28 -17.32 5.30
CA ILE A 147 0.08 -17.48 4.76
C ILE A 147 0.84 -16.17 4.89
N ASP A 148 2.11 -16.27 5.29
CA ASP A 148 3.06 -15.17 5.22
C ASP A 148 3.52 -14.95 3.76
N PRO A 149 3.24 -13.78 3.15
CA PRO A 149 3.61 -13.50 1.76
C PRO A 149 5.11 -13.34 1.52
N THR A 150 5.94 -13.34 2.57
CA THR A 150 7.40 -13.24 2.45
C THR A 150 8.09 -14.58 2.35
N THR A 151 7.45 -15.66 2.81
CA THR A 151 8.01 -17.00 2.90
C THR A 151 7.13 -18.08 2.30
N GLY A 152 5.82 -17.83 2.17
CA GLY A 152 4.82 -18.85 1.83
C GLY A 152 4.50 -19.79 2.99
N HIS A 153 4.99 -19.49 4.21
CA HIS A 153 4.75 -20.32 5.38
C HIS A 153 3.29 -20.17 5.86
N PRO A 154 2.56 -21.27 6.07
CA PRO A 154 1.24 -21.20 6.71
C PRO A 154 1.39 -20.86 8.19
N LEU A 155 0.61 -19.86 8.65
CA LEU A 155 0.64 -19.36 10.02
C LEU A 155 -0.40 -20.05 10.87
N THR A 156 -0.01 -20.49 12.05
CA THR A 156 -0.90 -20.98 13.10
C THR A 156 -1.55 -19.82 13.86
N GLU A 157 -2.66 -20.11 14.55
CA GLU A 157 -3.30 -19.11 15.42
C GLU A 157 -2.34 -18.61 16.51
N ALA A 158 -1.49 -19.48 17.05
CA ALA A 158 -0.51 -19.11 18.08
C ALA A 158 0.53 -18.09 17.53
N GLU A 159 1.06 -18.32 16.34
CA GLU A 159 1.99 -17.39 15.69
C GLU A 159 1.33 -16.03 15.42
N MET A 160 0.07 -16.02 14.94
CA MET A 160 -0.67 -14.77 14.71
C MET A 160 -0.97 -14.03 16.01
N VAL A 161 -1.24 -14.74 17.12
CA VAL A 161 -1.40 -14.16 18.46
C VAL A 161 -0.10 -13.49 18.90
N GLU A 162 1.03 -14.18 18.78
CA GLU A 162 2.36 -13.64 19.10
C GLU A 162 2.67 -12.36 18.29
N MET A 163 2.38 -12.37 16.98
CA MET A 163 2.53 -11.20 16.14
C MET A 163 1.62 -10.03 16.55
N LEU A 164 0.46 -10.31 17.15
CA LEU A 164 -0.54 -9.31 17.56
C LEU A 164 -0.27 -8.71 18.96
N GLU A 165 0.37 -9.43 19.85
CA GLU A 165 0.61 -9.00 21.25
C GLU A 165 1.12 -7.57 21.40
N PRO A 166 2.11 -7.07 20.62
CA PRO A 166 2.63 -5.72 20.76
C PRO A 166 1.58 -4.62 20.51
N TYR A 167 0.51 -4.94 19.79
CA TYR A 167 -0.54 -4.00 19.37
C TYR A 167 -1.77 -4.03 20.27
N VAL A 168 -2.06 -5.15 20.94
CA VAL A 168 -3.28 -5.36 21.75
C VAL A 168 -3.04 -5.15 23.23
N ALA A 169 -1.84 -5.35 23.74
CA ALA A 169 -1.49 -5.20 25.16
C ALA A 169 -1.88 -3.84 25.77
N LYS A 170 -2.04 -2.82 24.94
CA LYS A 170 -2.46 -1.46 25.34
C LYS A 170 -3.98 -1.27 25.40
N ALA A 171 -4.77 -2.15 24.82
CA ALA A 171 -6.21 -1.94 24.61
C ALA A 171 -7.09 -2.69 25.60
N GLY A 172 -6.56 -3.60 26.44
CA GLY A 172 -7.33 -4.38 27.42
C GLY A 172 -8.34 -5.36 26.80
N GLU A 173 -8.29 -5.58 25.48
CA GLU A 173 -9.18 -6.48 24.76
C GLU A 173 -8.67 -7.93 24.79
N SER A 174 -9.62 -8.89 24.69
CA SER A 174 -9.26 -10.29 24.46
C SER A 174 -8.56 -10.46 23.13
N VAL A 175 -7.30 -10.92 23.13
CA VAL A 175 -6.46 -11.11 21.92
C VAL A 175 -7.19 -11.96 20.88
N SER A 176 -7.90 -13.02 21.29
CA SER A 176 -8.67 -13.88 20.37
C SER A 176 -9.84 -13.16 19.69
N ARG A 177 -10.46 -12.17 20.36
CA ARG A 177 -11.51 -11.35 19.74
C ARG A 177 -10.91 -10.38 18.74
N ALA A 178 -9.82 -9.69 19.11
CA ALA A 178 -9.09 -8.79 18.23
C ALA A 178 -8.59 -9.53 16.98
N LEU A 179 -8.02 -10.73 17.16
CA LEU A 179 -7.54 -11.56 16.06
C LEU A 179 -8.65 -11.82 15.01
N ARG A 180 -9.83 -12.28 15.45
CA ARG A 180 -10.94 -12.55 14.52
C ARG A 180 -11.38 -11.32 13.71
N MET A 181 -11.34 -10.13 14.32
CA MET A 181 -11.67 -8.88 13.63
C MET A 181 -10.60 -8.48 12.63
N LEU A 182 -9.33 -8.68 12.98
CA LEU A 182 -8.18 -8.30 12.15
C LEU A 182 -7.90 -9.27 11.00
N LEU A 183 -8.47 -10.48 11.03
CA LEU A 183 -8.35 -11.46 9.94
C LEU A 183 -9.38 -11.26 8.82
N GLN A 184 -10.17 -10.17 8.86
CA GLN A 184 -11.08 -9.85 7.75
C GLN A 184 -10.30 -9.47 6.50
N PRO A 185 -10.76 -9.89 5.30
CA PRO A 185 -10.13 -9.50 4.05
C PRO A 185 -10.13 -7.98 3.86
N ALA A 186 -8.99 -7.43 3.48
CA ALA A 186 -8.87 -6.05 3.06
C ALA A 186 -9.47 -5.86 1.66
N THR A 187 -10.14 -4.73 1.45
CA THR A 187 -10.56 -4.29 0.12
C THR A 187 -9.33 -3.88 -0.72
N ARG A 188 -9.50 -3.86 -2.04
CA ARG A 188 -8.43 -3.41 -2.94
C ARG A 188 -8.00 -1.97 -2.64
N ARG A 189 -8.96 -1.08 -2.30
CA ARG A 189 -8.71 0.30 -1.87
C ARG A 189 -7.87 0.37 -0.60
N GLU A 190 -8.18 -0.44 0.40
CA GLU A 190 -7.40 -0.51 1.64
C GLU A 190 -5.98 -1.02 1.40
N ILE A 191 -5.78 -1.96 0.48
CA ILE A 191 -4.45 -2.44 0.08
C ILE A 191 -3.63 -1.30 -0.53
N ILE A 192 -4.18 -0.56 -1.49
CA ILE A 192 -3.49 0.59 -2.11
C ILE A 192 -3.22 1.69 -1.07
N ALA A 193 -4.18 2.00 -0.19
CA ALA A 193 -3.98 2.97 0.90
C ALA A 193 -2.80 2.57 1.80
N ARG A 194 -2.71 1.29 2.15
CA ARG A 194 -1.61 0.79 2.97
C ARG A 194 -0.26 0.83 2.25
N MET A 195 -0.21 0.51 0.96
CA MET A 195 1.01 0.68 0.16
C MET A 195 1.47 2.14 0.13
N LEU A 196 0.56 3.07 -0.08
CA LEU A 196 0.85 4.51 -0.05
C LEU A 196 1.34 4.95 1.33
N ARG A 197 0.72 4.49 2.42
CA ARG A 197 1.17 4.82 3.79
C ARG A 197 2.54 4.25 4.12
N ASN A 198 2.90 3.08 3.61
CA ASN A 198 4.26 2.54 3.73
C ASN A 198 5.28 3.43 3.00
N LEU A 199 4.98 3.85 1.77
CA LEU A 199 5.83 4.79 1.02
C LEU A 199 5.93 6.16 1.74
N LYS A 200 4.81 6.69 2.27
CA LYS A 200 4.76 7.91 3.07
C LYS A 200 5.72 7.83 4.27
N ALA A 201 5.64 6.75 5.04
CA ALA A 201 6.52 6.53 6.19
C ALA A 201 8.00 6.48 5.79
N THR A 202 8.32 5.77 4.72
CA THR A 202 9.68 5.67 4.17
C THR A 202 10.21 7.03 3.70
N TYR A 203 9.41 7.80 2.96
CA TYR A 203 9.82 9.12 2.46
C TYR A 203 9.89 10.17 3.56
N LEU A 204 9.04 10.08 4.58
CA LEU A 204 9.11 10.93 5.78
C LEU A 204 10.43 10.68 6.54
N GLN A 205 10.79 9.42 6.76
CA GLN A 205 12.01 9.05 7.47
C GLN A 205 13.29 9.44 6.70
N THR A 206 13.25 9.43 5.37
CA THR A 206 14.37 9.80 4.49
C THR A 206 14.32 11.25 4.03
N GLU A 207 13.39 12.07 4.57
CA GLU A 207 13.19 13.49 4.27
C GLU A 207 13.02 13.80 2.77
N ARG A 208 12.43 12.87 1.99
CA ARG A 208 12.17 13.03 0.55
C ARG A 208 10.83 13.70 0.30
N TRP A 209 10.73 14.98 0.63
CA TRP A 209 9.47 15.72 0.70
C TRP A 209 8.68 15.77 -0.61
N GLN A 210 9.35 15.91 -1.78
CA GLN A 210 8.66 15.87 -3.08
C GLN A 210 7.99 14.52 -3.34
N ARG A 211 8.68 13.41 -3.00
CA ARG A 211 8.12 12.05 -3.11
C ARG A 211 6.98 11.83 -2.13
N MET A 212 7.14 12.33 -0.90
CA MET A 212 6.09 12.29 0.11
C MET A 212 4.85 13.05 -0.35
N LEU A 213 5.01 14.24 -0.94
CA LEU A 213 3.89 15.01 -1.50
C LEU A 213 3.16 14.24 -2.60
N ALA A 214 3.88 13.60 -3.52
CA ALA A 214 3.28 12.79 -4.58
C ALA A 214 2.45 11.62 -4.03
N VAL A 215 2.95 10.96 -2.97
CA VAL A 215 2.20 9.92 -2.24
C VAL A 215 0.96 10.51 -1.57
N GLN A 216 1.10 11.67 -0.93
CA GLN A 216 0.00 12.31 -0.21
C GLN A 216 -1.12 12.79 -1.15
N GLN A 217 -0.76 13.27 -2.34
CA GLN A 217 -1.74 13.60 -3.39
C GLN A 217 -2.57 12.38 -3.80
N ARG A 218 -1.95 11.19 -3.92
CA ARG A 218 -2.67 9.93 -4.21
C ARG A 218 -3.55 9.48 -3.05
N LEU A 219 -3.10 9.65 -1.80
CA LEU A 219 -3.93 9.33 -0.63
C LEU A 219 -5.20 10.18 -0.58
N VAL A 220 -5.10 11.47 -0.88
CA VAL A 220 -6.29 12.36 -0.96
C VAL A 220 -7.22 11.96 -2.10
N ILE A 221 -6.70 11.51 -3.25
CA ILE A 221 -7.52 11.01 -4.37
C ILE A 221 -8.20 9.68 -3.98
N LEU A 222 -7.46 8.78 -3.35
CA LEU A 222 -7.93 7.45 -2.99
C LEU A 222 -8.96 7.47 -1.86
N LEU A 223 -8.78 8.40 -0.90
CA LEU A 223 -9.57 8.51 0.34
C LEU A 223 -10.15 9.94 0.45
N PRO A 224 -11.09 10.32 -0.44
CA PRO A 224 -11.60 11.70 -0.52
C PRO A 224 -12.30 12.18 0.75
N ASP A 225 -12.82 11.25 1.55
CA ASP A 225 -13.52 11.52 2.82
C ASP A 225 -12.57 11.63 4.02
N SER A 226 -11.28 11.30 3.85
CA SER A 226 -10.28 11.41 4.92
C SER A 226 -9.68 12.81 4.96
N ILE A 227 -10.22 13.66 5.81
CA ILE A 227 -9.74 15.03 5.97
C ILE A 227 -8.33 15.09 6.59
N GLU A 228 -7.93 14.03 7.31
CA GLU A 228 -6.59 13.89 7.86
C GLU A 228 -5.53 13.77 6.75
N GLU A 229 -5.86 13.13 5.63
CA GLU A 229 -4.95 13.06 4.48
C GLU A 229 -4.81 14.42 3.79
N VAL A 230 -5.84 15.28 3.83
CA VAL A 230 -5.77 16.68 3.36
C VAL A 230 -4.84 17.49 4.26
N ARG A 231 -4.98 17.39 5.59
CA ARG A 231 -4.07 18.01 6.56
C ARG A 231 -2.61 17.64 6.28
N ASP A 232 -2.33 16.35 6.14
CA ASP A 232 -0.98 15.84 5.93
C ASP A 232 -0.39 16.33 4.59
N ARG A 233 -1.24 16.49 3.55
CA ARG A 233 -0.84 17.13 2.30
C ARG A 233 -0.51 18.61 2.49
N GLY A 234 -1.28 19.32 3.29
CA GLY A 234 -1.02 20.71 3.68
C GLY A 234 0.34 20.88 4.35
N PHE A 235 0.70 19.99 5.28
CA PHE A 235 2.03 19.98 5.89
C PHE A 235 3.14 19.65 4.88
N ALA A 236 2.91 18.74 3.95
CA ALA A 236 3.88 18.43 2.89
C ALA A 236 4.12 19.62 1.95
N TYR A 237 3.05 20.33 1.58
CA TYR A 237 3.15 21.58 0.82
C TYR A 237 3.93 22.64 1.58
N ALA A 238 3.67 22.82 2.88
CA ALA A 238 4.38 23.80 3.73
C ALA A 238 5.89 23.51 3.79
N ARG A 239 6.27 22.25 3.87
CA ARG A 239 7.69 21.82 3.84
C ARG A 239 8.40 22.11 2.52
N LEU A 240 7.66 22.23 1.44
CA LEU A 240 8.16 22.48 0.09
C LEU A 240 7.99 23.95 -0.35
N ASP A 241 7.59 24.84 0.57
CA ASP A 241 7.34 26.25 0.31
C ASP A 241 6.20 26.54 -0.69
N TYR A 242 5.30 25.56 -0.88
CA TYR A 242 4.06 25.76 -1.63
C TYR A 242 3.00 26.41 -0.72
N LEU A 243 3.18 27.72 -0.40
CA LEU A 243 2.46 28.39 0.68
C LEU A 243 0.95 28.41 0.46
N ARG A 244 0.47 28.75 -0.76
CA ARG A 244 -0.98 28.83 -1.05
C ARG A 244 -1.68 27.47 -0.96
N PRO A 245 -1.21 26.39 -1.60
CA PRO A 245 -1.80 25.06 -1.43
C PRO A 245 -1.76 24.56 0.02
N ALA A 246 -0.71 24.90 0.77
CA ALA A 246 -0.62 24.57 2.19
C ALA A 246 -1.70 25.25 3.02
N LEU A 247 -1.94 26.57 2.79
CA LEU A 247 -3.00 27.31 3.46
C LEU A 247 -4.38 26.73 3.15
N GLU A 248 -4.68 26.47 1.87
CA GLU A 248 -5.97 25.90 1.44
C GLU A 248 -6.28 24.57 2.13
N ASP A 249 -5.33 23.65 2.17
CA ASP A 249 -5.52 22.34 2.78
C ASP A 249 -5.68 22.42 4.31
N LEU A 250 -4.83 23.20 4.99
CA LEU A 250 -4.88 23.32 6.46
C LEU A 250 -6.10 24.11 6.94
N GLU A 251 -6.54 25.13 6.20
CA GLU A 251 -7.78 25.86 6.47
C GLU A 251 -9.00 24.95 6.29
N ARG A 252 -9.03 24.12 5.23
CA ARG A 252 -10.08 23.14 5.02
C ARG A 252 -10.13 22.13 6.18
N TYR A 253 -8.97 21.63 6.62
CA TYR A 253 -8.92 20.69 7.75
C TYR A 253 -9.52 21.28 9.02
N LEU A 254 -9.13 22.51 9.41
CA LEU A 254 -9.68 23.16 10.60
C LEU A 254 -11.15 23.52 10.45
N GLY A 255 -11.61 23.83 9.23
CA GLY A 255 -13.03 24.05 8.96
C GLY A 255 -13.88 22.81 9.24
N ASP A 256 -13.37 21.63 8.89
CA ASP A 256 -14.06 20.35 9.09
C ASP A 256 -13.84 19.76 10.50
N ARG A 257 -12.72 20.08 11.15
CA ARG A 257 -12.29 19.53 12.45
C ARG A 257 -11.75 20.61 13.40
N PRO A 258 -12.58 21.60 13.81
CA PRO A 258 -12.12 22.71 14.64
C PRO A 258 -11.65 22.27 16.04
N ASP A 259 -12.20 21.16 16.56
CA ASP A 259 -11.90 20.63 17.90
C ASP A 259 -10.95 19.40 17.84
N ALA A 260 -10.18 19.22 16.76
CA ALA A 260 -9.23 18.12 16.66
C ALA A 260 -8.10 18.27 17.71
N GLU A 261 -7.55 17.15 18.18
CA GLU A 261 -6.45 17.14 19.17
C GLU A 261 -5.23 17.95 18.71
N ASP A 262 -5.00 18.00 17.40
CA ASP A 262 -3.91 18.72 16.76
C ASP A 262 -4.28 20.11 16.19
N ALA A 263 -5.51 20.60 16.44
CA ALA A 263 -5.99 21.89 15.93
C ALA A 263 -5.02 23.05 16.25
N THR A 264 -4.53 23.12 17.48
CA THR A 264 -3.58 24.16 17.90
C THR A 264 -2.26 24.13 17.10
N VAL A 265 -1.78 22.93 16.75
CA VAL A 265 -0.58 22.76 15.92
C VAL A 265 -0.83 23.27 14.51
N VAL A 266 -2.00 22.93 13.94
CA VAL A 266 -2.40 23.38 12.60
C VAL A 266 -2.61 24.90 12.56
N GLU A 267 -3.24 25.49 13.57
CA GLU A 267 -3.42 26.95 13.72
C GLU A 267 -2.07 27.68 13.76
N SER A 268 -1.12 27.16 14.53
CA SER A 268 0.24 27.73 14.60
C SER A 268 0.92 27.71 13.24
N GLN A 269 0.81 26.60 12.51
CA GLN A 269 1.36 26.47 11.15
C GLN A 269 0.69 27.44 10.17
N LEU A 270 -0.63 27.58 10.23
CA LEU A 270 -1.37 28.55 9.42
C LEU A 270 -0.94 29.99 9.69
N HIS A 271 -0.72 30.34 10.95
CA HIS A 271 -0.22 31.66 11.30
C HIS A 271 1.14 31.98 10.68
N GLU A 272 2.08 31.03 10.78
CA GLU A 272 3.42 31.13 10.15
C GLU A 272 3.30 31.27 8.62
N LEU A 273 2.51 30.43 7.97
CA LEU A 273 2.32 30.44 6.53
C LEU A 273 1.73 31.76 6.03
N ARG A 274 0.74 32.32 6.74
CA ARG A 274 0.14 33.63 6.42
C ARG A 274 1.15 34.76 6.51
N GLN A 275 2.01 34.76 7.53
CA GLN A 275 3.07 35.80 7.66
C GLN A 275 4.06 35.69 6.48
N ARG A 276 4.46 34.49 6.10
CA ARG A 276 5.40 34.26 4.97
C ARG A 276 4.78 34.67 3.63
N THR A 277 3.49 34.38 3.41
CA THR A 277 2.79 34.76 2.18
C THR A 277 2.70 36.29 2.07
N GLN A 278 2.37 37.02 3.17
CA GLN A 278 2.32 38.49 3.18
C GLN A 278 3.68 39.15 2.93
N HIS A 279 4.78 38.47 3.30
CA HIS A 279 6.11 39.01 3.03
C HIS A 279 6.46 38.85 1.55
N ASN A 280 6.18 37.67 0.97
CA ASN A 280 6.45 37.39 -0.45
C ASN A 280 5.60 38.23 -1.42
N ASP A 281 4.41 38.71 -1.01
CA ASP A 281 3.55 39.59 -1.84
C ASP A 281 3.99 41.08 -1.79
N ARG A 282 4.99 41.43 -0.95
CA ARG A 282 5.53 42.79 -0.79
C ARG A 282 6.87 43.02 -1.51
N ASP A 283 7.57 41.94 -1.83
CA ASP A 283 8.83 41.96 -2.57
C ASP A 283 8.59 41.72 -4.07
#